data_61c0b75e87c0495f54e41a5dbbd63e7b
#
_entry.id   61c0b75e87c0495f54e41a5dbbd63e7b
#
_cell.length_a   1.000
_cell.length_b   1.000
_cell.length_c   1.000
_cell.angle_alpha   90.00
_cell.angle_beta   90.00
_cell.angle_gamma   90.00
#
_symmetry.space_group_name_H-M   'P 1'
#
loop_
_entity.id
_entity.type
_entity.pdbx_description
1 polymer ?
#
loop_
_entity_poly.entity_id
_entity_poly.type
_entity_poly.pdbx_seq_one_letter_code
_entity_poly.pdbx_strand_id
1 'polypeptide(L)'
;MLSTKEVMEKYVSLGENKVNTPFLKTLLLAVIAGFFIALAGVGANAAIATIENPSIAKLISAVVFPAGLSMVSCAGCELFTGDSLIVISLLNKKIKFSSMLKCWIIVYIGNLIGSILIALLASASKQLSLYDSKLAVMTISIAVKKTSLSFSQGLFLGIGCNFLVCIAVLIALSANSTAD
;
A
#
# COMPACT_ATOMS: atom_id res chain seq x y z
N MET A 1 -15.98 5.36 -18.02
CA MET A 1 -15.94 4.85 -16.63
C MET A 1 -17.13 3.94 -16.36
N LEU A 2 -16.95 2.87 -15.59
CA LEU A 2 -18.02 1.99 -15.13
C LEU A 2 -18.92 2.70 -14.10
N SER A 3 -20.18 2.34 -14.04
CA SER A 3 -21.09 2.78 -12.97
C SER A 3 -20.68 2.17 -11.62
N THR A 4 -21.10 2.79 -10.52
CA THR A 4 -20.81 2.28 -9.16
C THR A 4 -21.29 0.83 -8.99
N LYS A 5 -22.44 0.47 -9.57
CA LYS A 5 -22.98 -0.90 -9.52
C LYS A 5 -22.05 -1.89 -10.22
N GLU A 6 -21.62 -1.57 -11.43
CA GLU A 6 -20.69 -2.41 -12.20
C GLU A 6 -19.34 -2.58 -11.51
N VAL A 7 -18.82 -1.49 -10.89
CA VAL A 7 -17.58 -1.56 -10.08
C VAL A 7 -17.74 -2.51 -8.90
N MET A 8 -18.87 -2.46 -8.19
CA MET A 8 -19.13 -3.35 -7.06
C MET A 8 -19.27 -4.81 -7.50
N GLU A 9 -20.00 -5.09 -8.58
CA GLU A 9 -20.12 -6.44 -9.15
C GLU A 9 -18.76 -7.00 -9.60
N LYS A 10 -17.96 -6.16 -10.27
CA LYS A 10 -16.60 -6.51 -10.68
C LYS A 10 -15.72 -6.82 -9.46
N TYR A 11 -15.83 -6.03 -8.37
CA TYR A 11 -15.04 -6.27 -7.16
C TYR A 11 -15.46 -7.54 -6.41
N VAL A 12 -16.74 -7.89 -6.42
CA VAL A 12 -17.24 -9.16 -5.85
C VAL A 12 -16.53 -10.34 -6.48
N SER A 13 -16.44 -10.36 -7.83
CA SER A 13 -15.74 -11.42 -8.57
C SER A 13 -14.22 -11.40 -8.31
N LEU A 14 -13.62 -10.20 -8.22
CA LEU A 14 -12.20 -10.07 -7.89
C LEU A 14 -11.88 -10.61 -6.49
N GLY A 15 -12.71 -10.29 -5.48
CA GLY A 15 -12.51 -10.78 -4.12
C GLY A 15 -12.65 -12.31 -4.02
N GLU A 16 -13.56 -12.90 -4.79
CA GLU A 16 -13.67 -14.37 -4.89
C GLU A 16 -12.40 -14.98 -5.50
N ASN A 17 -11.88 -14.39 -6.58
CA ASN A 17 -10.64 -14.85 -7.22
C ASN A 17 -9.44 -14.73 -6.30
N LYS A 18 -9.31 -13.61 -5.55
CA LYS A 18 -8.22 -13.38 -4.62
C LYS A 18 -8.13 -14.47 -3.53
N VAL A 19 -9.23 -14.82 -2.89
CA VAL A 19 -9.22 -15.86 -1.84
C VAL A 19 -9.01 -17.27 -2.37
N ASN A 20 -9.25 -17.50 -3.67
CA ASN A 20 -9.03 -18.77 -4.35
C ASN A 20 -7.64 -18.87 -5.01
N THR A 21 -6.87 -17.78 -5.03
CA THR A 21 -5.51 -17.79 -5.57
C THR A 21 -4.59 -18.68 -4.73
N PRO A 22 -3.72 -19.51 -5.35
CA PRO A 22 -2.78 -20.37 -4.64
C PRO A 22 -1.88 -19.57 -3.68
N PHE A 23 -1.61 -20.15 -2.50
CA PHE A 23 -0.82 -19.53 -1.42
C PHE A 23 0.48 -18.87 -1.91
N LEU A 24 1.30 -19.61 -2.66
CA LEU A 24 2.60 -19.13 -3.12
C LEU A 24 2.45 -17.91 -4.06
N LYS A 25 1.46 -17.94 -4.95
CA LYS A 25 1.19 -16.82 -5.85
C LYS A 25 0.74 -15.59 -5.08
N THR A 26 -0.20 -15.74 -4.15
CA THR A 26 -0.65 -14.64 -3.27
C THR A 26 0.51 -14.06 -2.48
N LEU A 27 1.35 -14.91 -1.88
CA LEU A 27 2.50 -14.48 -1.09
C LEU A 27 3.52 -13.69 -1.94
N LEU A 28 3.87 -14.19 -3.13
CA LEU A 28 4.81 -13.50 -4.03
C LEU A 28 4.28 -12.15 -4.49
N LEU A 29 3.00 -12.08 -4.90
CA LEU A 29 2.37 -10.81 -5.27
C LEU A 29 2.31 -9.83 -4.09
N ALA A 30 2.10 -10.33 -2.88
CA ALA A 30 2.12 -9.50 -1.68
C ALA A 30 3.54 -9.00 -1.35
N VAL A 31 4.57 -9.82 -1.50
CA VAL A 31 5.98 -9.38 -1.33
C VAL A 31 6.30 -8.27 -2.32
N ILE A 32 5.92 -8.42 -3.59
CA ILE A 32 6.15 -7.39 -4.61
C ILE A 32 5.38 -6.10 -4.29
N ALA A 33 4.15 -6.20 -3.79
CA ALA A 33 3.39 -5.02 -3.36
C ALA A 33 4.10 -4.27 -2.21
N GLY A 34 4.59 -5.01 -1.21
CA GLY A 34 5.40 -4.43 -0.13
C GLY A 34 6.67 -3.74 -0.65
N PHE A 35 7.34 -4.32 -1.64
CA PHE A 35 8.45 -3.72 -2.38
C PHE A 35 8.08 -2.35 -2.96
N PHE A 36 7.00 -2.28 -3.74
CA PHE A 36 6.58 -1.05 -4.42
C PHE A 36 6.23 0.07 -3.45
N ILE A 37 5.50 -0.27 -2.39
CA ILE A 37 5.14 0.74 -1.37
C ILE A 37 6.37 1.24 -0.61
N ALA A 38 7.31 0.34 -0.28
CA ALA A 38 8.54 0.72 0.41
C ALA A 38 9.45 1.56 -0.50
N LEU A 39 9.60 1.21 -1.79
CA LEU A 39 10.34 2.02 -2.77
C LEU A 39 9.74 3.43 -2.90
N ALA A 40 8.41 3.53 -2.98
CA ALA A 40 7.75 4.83 -3.01
C ALA A 40 7.99 5.62 -1.73
N GLY A 41 8.05 4.96 -0.58
CA GLY A 41 8.41 5.57 0.71
C GLY A 41 9.85 6.11 0.72
N VAL A 42 10.81 5.31 0.24
CA VAL A 42 12.20 5.75 0.10
C VAL A 42 12.31 6.93 -0.87
N GLY A 43 11.63 6.85 -2.03
CA GLY A 43 11.59 7.94 -3.01
C GLY A 43 10.99 9.22 -2.46
N ALA A 44 9.87 9.11 -1.74
CA ALA A 44 9.23 10.25 -1.09
C ALA A 44 10.13 10.90 -0.04
N ASN A 45 10.79 10.10 0.81
CA ASN A 45 11.74 10.59 1.80
C ASN A 45 12.94 11.28 1.13
N ALA A 46 13.49 10.70 0.06
CA ALA A 46 14.60 11.30 -0.68
C ALA A 46 14.20 12.64 -1.32
N ALA A 47 12.99 12.72 -1.87
CA ALA A 47 12.48 13.94 -2.49
C ALA A 47 12.32 15.11 -1.52
N ILE A 48 12.14 14.84 -0.22
CA ILE A 48 11.87 15.88 0.78
C ILE A 48 13.03 16.13 1.77
N ALA A 49 14.08 15.31 1.72
CA ALA A 49 15.14 15.29 2.74
C ALA A 49 15.88 16.64 2.90
N THR A 50 15.89 17.51 1.87
CA THR A 50 16.55 18.81 1.87
C THR A 50 15.57 19.99 1.87
N ILE A 51 14.26 19.72 1.94
CA ILE A 51 13.23 20.78 1.91
C ILE A 51 12.96 21.26 3.33
N GLU A 52 13.31 22.51 3.61
CA GLU A 52 13.13 23.13 4.93
C GLU A 52 11.68 23.49 5.23
N ASN A 53 10.90 23.90 4.22
CA ASN A 53 9.50 24.25 4.42
C ASN A 53 8.62 23.02 4.60
N PRO A 54 7.99 22.80 5.79
CA PRO A 54 7.24 21.58 6.07
C PRO A 54 6.02 21.41 5.18
N SER A 55 5.37 22.48 4.75
CA SER A 55 4.19 22.43 3.89
C SER A 55 4.56 21.98 2.48
N ILE A 56 5.65 22.50 1.93
CA ILE A 56 6.17 22.12 0.61
C ILE A 56 6.66 20.66 0.66
N ALA A 57 7.42 20.28 1.69
CA ALA A 57 7.86 18.90 1.89
C ALA A 57 6.66 17.94 1.92
N LYS A 58 5.62 18.31 2.66
CA LYS A 58 4.40 17.46 2.75
C LYS A 58 3.68 17.34 1.42
N LEU A 59 3.56 18.42 0.66
CA LEU A 59 2.95 18.43 -0.67
C LEU A 59 3.73 17.51 -1.64
N ILE A 60 5.05 17.67 -1.71
CA ILE A 60 5.89 16.86 -2.59
C ILE A 60 5.82 15.37 -2.21
N SER A 61 5.91 15.06 -0.92
CA SER A 61 5.74 13.68 -0.44
C SER A 61 4.39 13.10 -0.84
N ALA A 62 3.32 13.89 -0.76
CA ALA A 62 1.97 13.48 -1.14
C ALA A 62 1.80 13.24 -2.65
N VAL A 63 2.61 13.89 -3.49
CA VAL A 63 2.62 13.67 -4.94
C VAL A 63 3.48 12.44 -5.31
N VAL A 64 4.62 12.24 -4.65
CA VAL A 64 5.56 11.16 -4.98
C VAL A 64 5.09 9.80 -4.47
N PHE A 65 4.61 9.74 -3.22
CA PHE A 65 4.27 8.48 -2.56
C PHE A 65 3.18 7.64 -3.28
N PRO A 66 2.12 8.24 -3.88
CA PRO A 66 1.10 7.48 -4.60
C PRO A 66 1.59 6.64 -5.78
N ALA A 67 2.79 6.92 -6.31
CA ALA A 67 3.41 6.08 -7.33
C ALA A 67 3.53 4.60 -6.88
N GLY A 68 3.69 4.35 -5.58
CA GLY A 68 3.68 3.00 -5.03
C GLY A 68 2.36 2.26 -5.27
N LEU A 69 1.24 2.92 -5.02
CA LEU A 69 -0.08 2.34 -5.27
C LEU A 69 -0.34 2.14 -6.77
N SER A 70 0.13 3.07 -7.60
CA SER A 70 0.04 2.92 -9.07
C SER A 70 0.81 1.69 -9.55
N MET A 71 2.04 1.47 -9.06
CA MET A 71 2.83 0.27 -9.38
C MET A 71 2.12 -1.01 -8.93
N VAL A 72 1.59 -1.04 -7.70
CA VAL A 72 0.82 -2.17 -7.18
C VAL A 72 -0.38 -2.49 -8.06
N SER A 73 -1.15 -1.47 -8.43
CA SER A 73 -2.37 -1.63 -9.25
C SER A 73 -2.07 -2.08 -10.67
N CYS A 74 -1.07 -1.47 -11.31
CA CYS A 74 -0.67 -1.83 -12.68
C CYS A 74 -0.07 -3.24 -12.77
N ALA A 75 0.67 -3.67 -11.75
CA ALA A 75 1.27 -5.01 -11.71
C ALA A 75 0.30 -6.09 -11.19
N GLY A 76 -0.90 -5.72 -10.75
CA GLY A 76 -1.88 -6.67 -10.19
C GLY A 76 -1.38 -7.34 -8.90
N CYS A 77 -0.63 -6.60 -8.08
CA CYS A 77 -0.07 -7.11 -6.84
C CYS A 77 -1.08 -7.05 -5.69
N GLU A 78 -0.84 -7.85 -4.63
CA GLU A 78 -1.73 -7.96 -3.48
C GLU A 78 -1.26 -7.03 -2.35
N LEU A 79 -2.04 -5.97 -2.10
CA LEU A 79 -1.76 -5.00 -1.05
C LEU A 79 -2.84 -5.05 0.03
N PHE A 80 -2.45 -5.26 1.29
CA PHE A 80 -3.34 -5.46 2.42
C PHE A 80 -4.43 -4.37 2.55
N THR A 81 -4.07 -3.11 2.36
CA THR A 81 -5.01 -1.99 2.41
C THR A 81 -6.06 -2.05 1.30
N GLY A 82 -5.68 -2.44 0.08
CA GLY A 82 -6.62 -2.66 -1.03
C GLY A 82 -7.47 -3.92 -0.83
N ASP A 83 -6.88 -4.96 -0.26
CA ASP A 83 -7.55 -6.23 0.01
C ASP A 83 -8.57 -6.15 1.15
N SER A 84 -8.60 -5.07 1.91
CA SER A 84 -9.69 -4.80 2.84
C SER A 84 -11.06 -4.78 2.15
N LEU A 85 -11.11 -4.41 0.87
CA LEU A 85 -12.33 -4.44 0.05
C LEU A 85 -12.89 -5.86 -0.19
N ILE A 86 -12.13 -6.94 0.08
CA ILE A 86 -12.62 -8.33 -0.02
C ILE A 86 -13.86 -8.54 0.87
N VAL A 87 -14.05 -7.70 1.90
CA VAL A 87 -15.26 -7.69 2.72
C VAL A 87 -16.54 -7.52 1.87
N ILE A 88 -16.47 -6.85 0.71
CA ILE A 88 -17.59 -6.71 -0.21
C ILE A 88 -18.07 -8.09 -0.71
N SER A 89 -17.12 -8.98 -1.06
CA SER A 89 -17.43 -10.35 -1.50
C SER A 89 -17.98 -11.22 -0.37
N LEU A 90 -17.51 -10.97 0.86
CA LEU A 90 -18.04 -11.63 2.06
C LEU A 90 -19.50 -11.21 2.32
N LEU A 91 -19.81 -9.92 2.29
CA LEU A 91 -21.17 -9.40 2.48
C LEU A 91 -22.12 -9.89 1.39
N ASN A 92 -21.64 -10.10 0.18
CA ASN A 92 -22.38 -10.72 -0.92
C ASN A 92 -22.41 -12.26 -0.83
N LYS A 93 -21.95 -12.86 0.27
CA LYS A 93 -21.97 -14.32 0.54
C LYS A 93 -21.25 -15.16 -0.52
N LYS A 94 -20.29 -14.58 -1.24
CA LYS A 94 -19.50 -15.27 -2.27
C LYS A 94 -18.29 -16.01 -1.68
N ILE A 95 -17.84 -15.59 -0.51
CA ILE A 95 -16.68 -16.16 0.16
C ILE A 95 -16.98 -16.42 1.64
N LYS A 96 -16.18 -17.29 2.28
CA LYS A 96 -16.24 -17.54 3.72
C LYS A 96 -15.35 -16.56 4.47
N PHE A 97 -15.73 -16.19 5.69
CA PHE A 97 -14.93 -15.34 6.58
C PHE A 97 -13.52 -15.90 6.81
N SER A 98 -13.39 -17.22 7.00
CA SER A 98 -12.09 -17.87 7.18
C SER A 98 -11.17 -17.73 5.96
N SER A 99 -11.73 -17.77 4.74
CA SER A 99 -10.94 -17.58 3.50
C SER A 99 -10.45 -16.15 3.37
N MET A 100 -11.29 -15.17 3.70
CA MET A 100 -10.90 -13.76 3.76
C MET A 100 -9.77 -13.53 4.78
N LEU A 101 -9.93 -14.04 5.99
CA LEU A 101 -8.93 -13.87 7.05
C LEU A 101 -7.59 -14.53 6.68
N LYS A 102 -7.63 -15.71 6.10
CA LYS A 102 -6.44 -16.40 5.58
C LYS A 102 -5.73 -15.56 4.52
N CYS A 103 -6.47 -15.00 3.56
CA CYS A 103 -5.93 -14.12 2.52
C CYS A 103 -5.26 -12.88 3.16
N TRP A 104 -5.93 -12.20 4.06
CA TRP A 104 -5.40 -11.03 4.76
C TRP A 104 -4.10 -11.31 5.51
N ILE A 105 -4.01 -12.44 6.23
CA ILE A 105 -2.78 -12.81 6.95
C ILE A 105 -1.64 -13.03 5.98
N ILE A 106 -1.87 -13.75 4.87
CA ILE A 106 -0.83 -14.02 3.86
C ILE A 106 -0.34 -12.72 3.24
N VAL A 107 -1.27 -11.85 2.85
CA VAL A 107 -0.93 -10.57 2.21
C VAL A 107 -0.21 -9.64 3.18
N TYR A 108 -0.66 -9.54 4.43
CA TYR A 108 0.00 -8.75 5.46
C TYR A 108 1.45 -9.18 5.68
N ILE A 109 1.69 -10.48 5.83
CA ILE A 109 3.04 -11.03 5.99
C ILE A 109 3.89 -10.78 4.75
N GLY A 110 3.34 -10.99 3.55
CA GLY A 110 4.06 -10.72 2.30
C GLY A 110 4.45 -9.25 2.15
N ASN A 111 3.52 -8.32 2.42
CA ASN A 111 3.82 -6.89 2.37
C ASN A 111 4.93 -6.50 3.37
N LEU A 112 4.91 -7.08 4.57
CA LEU A 112 5.95 -6.86 5.58
C LEU A 112 7.31 -7.35 5.09
N ILE A 113 7.39 -8.57 4.55
CA ILE A 113 8.64 -9.14 4.00
C ILE A 113 9.18 -8.23 2.89
N GLY A 114 8.34 -7.84 1.93
CA GLY A 114 8.72 -6.96 0.84
C GLY A 114 9.27 -5.62 1.32
N SER A 115 8.61 -5.02 2.30
CA SER A 115 9.04 -3.74 2.90
C SER A 115 10.38 -3.85 3.63
N ILE A 116 10.61 -4.94 4.36
CA ILE A 116 11.90 -5.21 5.04
C ILE A 116 13.02 -5.36 4.02
N LEU A 117 12.80 -6.09 2.93
CA LEU A 117 13.81 -6.28 1.89
C LEU A 117 14.25 -4.94 1.27
N ILE A 118 13.32 -4.02 1.01
CA ILE A 118 13.66 -2.67 0.51
C ILE A 118 14.39 -1.85 1.57
N ALA A 119 13.99 -1.93 2.83
CA ALA A 119 14.69 -1.24 3.91
C ALA A 119 16.16 -1.72 4.02
N LEU A 120 16.38 -3.02 3.91
CA LEU A 120 17.72 -3.61 3.88
C LEU A 120 18.51 -3.16 2.64
N LEU A 121 17.89 -3.15 1.46
CA LEU A 121 18.51 -2.69 0.22
C LEU A 121 18.93 -1.22 0.32
N ALA A 122 18.03 -0.34 0.78
CA ALA A 122 18.31 1.09 0.95
C ALA A 122 19.45 1.33 1.95
N SER A 123 19.53 0.53 3.02
CA SER A 123 20.62 0.59 3.99
C SER A 123 21.93 0.09 3.38
N ALA A 124 21.94 -1.07 2.73
CA ALA A 124 23.13 -1.68 2.16
C ALA A 124 23.72 -0.88 0.99
N SER A 125 22.87 -0.23 0.19
CA SER A 125 23.28 0.62 -0.94
C SER A 125 23.87 1.97 -0.55
N LYS A 126 23.98 2.28 0.73
CA LYS A 126 24.39 3.61 1.26
C LYS A 126 23.50 4.77 0.80
N GLN A 127 22.29 4.47 0.31
CA GLN A 127 21.34 5.51 -0.11
C GLN A 127 21.00 6.47 1.05
N LEU A 128 20.99 5.97 2.28
CA LEU A 128 20.75 6.77 3.47
C LEU A 128 21.82 7.86 3.72
N SER A 129 23.01 7.74 3.11
CA SER A 129 24.08 8.76 3.20
C SER A 129 23.87 9.94 2.26
N LEU A 130 22.82 9.93 1.40
CA LEU A 130 22.50 11.04 0.51
C LEU A 130 22.28 12.35 1.30
N TYR A 131 22.69 13.47 0.68
CA TYR A 131 22.56 14.80 1.21
C TYR A 131 23.22 14.97 2.60
N ASP A 132 24.46 14.49 2.73
CA ASP A 132 25.20 14.53 3.99
C ASP A 132 24.44 13.85 5.15
N SER A 133 23.85 12.69 4.85
CA SER A 133 23.04 11.88 5.77
C SER A 133 21.71 12.52 6.20
N LYS A 134 21.27 13.62 5.58
CA LYS A 134 19.93 14.21 5.86
C LYS A 134 18.80 13.22 5.58
N LEU A 135 18.95 12.36 4.57
CA LEU A 135 17.98 11.31 4.28
C LEU A 135 17.86 10.29 5.43
N ALA A 136 18.98 9.91 6.05
CA ALA A 136 18.96 9.02 7.22
C ALA A 136 18.22 9.68 8.39
N VAL A 137 18.56 10.92 8.72
CA VAL A 137 17.93 11.67 9.81
C VAL A 137 16.42 11.80 9.60
N MET A 138 16.00 12.14 8.37
CA MET A 138 14.60 12.23 7.99
C MET A 138 13.87 10.89 8.15
N THR A 139 14.44 9.82 7.62
CA THR A 139 13.84 8.48 7.66
C THR A 139 13.69 7.98 9.09
N ILE A 140 14.72 8.15 9.93
CA ILE A 140 14.69 7.79 11.36
C ILE A 140 13.63 8.62 12.09
N SER A 141 13.57 9.94 11.86
CA SER A 141 12.57 10.82 12.47
C SER A 141 11.14 10.37 12.15
N ILE A 142 10.87 9.99 10.91
CA ILE A 142 9.57 9.46 10.49
C ILE A 142 9.29 8.12 11.19
N ALA A 143 10.26 7.22 11.25
CA ALA A 143 10.11 5.93 11.92
C ALA A 143 9.79 6.09 13.41
N VAL A 144 10.55 6.94 14.13
CA VAL A 144 10.30 7.24 15.55
C VAL A 144 8.89 7.80 15.76
N LYS A 145 8.45 8.77 14.95
CA LYS A 145 7.09 9.32 15.03
C LYS A 145 6.02 8.24 14.81
N LYS A 146 6.24 7.30 13.90
CA LYS A 146 5.28 6.23 13.61
C LYS A 146 5.22 5.18 14.71
N THR A 147 6.35 4.82 15.30
CA THR A 147 6.42 3.81 16.36
C THR A 147 6.03 4.34 17.75
N SER A 148 6.01 5.67 17.95
CA SER A 148 5.59 6.31 19.20
C SER A 148 4.10 6.61 19.29
N LEU A 149 3.31 6.26 18.27
CA LEU A 149 1.86 6.44 18.29
C LEU A 149 1.21 5.52 19.33
N SER A 150 0.23 6.06 20.07
CA SER A 150 -0.64 5.21 20.91
C SER A 150 -1.51 4.31 20.02
N PHE A 151 -2.02 3.21 20.57
CA PHE A 151 -2.91 2.31 19.84
C PHE A 151 -4.10 3.03 19.21
N SER A 152 -4.77 3.91 19.96
CA SER A 152 -5.91 4.67 19.46
C SER A 152 -5.54 5.61 18.32
N GLN A 153 -4.41 6.32 18.44
CA GLN A 153 -3.91 7.17 17.36
C GLN A 153 -3.59 6.36 16.09
N GLY A 154 -2.89 5.24 16.24
CA GLY A 154 -2.59 4.33 15.14
C GLY A 154 -3.85 3.79 14.47
N LEU A 155 -4.87 3.42 15.25
CA LEU A 155 -6.14 2.90 14.76
C LEU A 155 -6.89 3.94 13.91
N PHE A 156 -7.09 5.16 14.43
CA PHE A 156 -7.83 6.19 13.69
C PHE A 156 -7.07 6.66 12.43
N LEU A 157 -5.76 6.81 12.51
CA LEU A 157 -4.94 7.12 11.33
C LEU A 157 -4.98 5.98 10.30
N GLY A 158 -4.98 4.73 10.75
CA GLY A 158 -5.11 3.55 9.90
C GLY A 158 -6.46 3.49 9.18
N ILE A 159 -7.57 3.77 9.88
CA ILE A 159 -8.91 3.85 9.29
C ILE A 159 -8.94 4.91 8.17
N GLY A 160 -8.47 6.13 8.45
CA GLY A 160 -8.43 7.20 7.46
C GLY A 160 -7.54 6.89 6.26
N CYS A 161 -6.36 6.31 6.49
CA CYS A 161 -5.45 5.88 5.44
C CYS A 161 -6.09 4.80 4.56
N ASN A 162 -6.66 3.77 5.18
CA ASN A 162 -7.26 2.65 4.44
C ASN A 162 -8.49 3.08 3.64
N PHE A 163 -9.29 4.01 4.17
CA PHE A 163 -10.43 4.60 3.45
C PHE A 163 -9.98 5.24 2.12
N LEU A 164 -8.93 6.05 2.15
CA LEU A 164 -8.37 6.69 0.95
C LEU A 164 -7.84 5.67 -0.07
N VAL A 165 -7.14 4.63 0.40
CA VAL A 165 -6.62 3.57 -0.48
C VAL A 165 -7.75 2.77 -1.11
N CYS A 166 -8.79 2.40 -0.34
CA CYS A 166 -9.96 1.69 -0.86
C CYS A 166 -10.67 2.50 -1.95
N ILE A 167 -10.87 3.81 -1.74
CA ILE A 167 -11.46 4.67 -2.76
C ILE A 167 -10.59 4.73 -4.01
N ALA A 168 -9.27 4.90 -3.86
CA ALA A 168 -8.35 4.93 -4.99
C ALA A 168 -8.39 3.63 -5.81
N VAL A 169 -8.47 2.47 -5.15
CA VAL A 169 -8.61 1.16 -5.82
C VAL A 169 -9.94 1.06 -6.56
N LEU A 170 -11.05 1.52 -5.97
CA LEU A 170 -12.35 1.51 -6.65
C LEU A 170 -12.40 2.46 -7.85
N ILE A 171 -11.77 3.64 -7.75
CA ILE A 171 -11.62 4.58 -8.87
C ILE A 171 -10.81 3.92 -10.00
N ALA A 172 -9.66 3.34 -9.68
CA ALA A 172 -8.85 2.64 -10.68
C ALA A 172 -9.62 1.49 -11.34
N LEU A 173 -10.45 0.76 -10.59
CA LEU A 173 -11.27 -0.32 -11.11
C LEU A 173 -12.42 0.17 -12.00
N SER A 174 -12.86 1.42 -11.84
CA SER A 174 -13.90 2.04 -12.66
C SER A 174 -13.40 2.48 -14.05
N ALA A 175 -12.10 2.59 -14.23
CA ALA A 175 -11.49 2.95 -15.51
C ALA A 175 -11.74 1.87 -16.58
N ASN A 176 -12.09 2.28 -17.81
CA ASN A 176 -12.25 1.40 -18.96
C ASN A 176 -10.99 1.38 -19.83
N SER A 177 -10.13 2.38 -19.67
CA SER A 177 -8.88 2.52 -20.39
C SER A 177 -7.80 3.16 -19.50
N THR A 178 -6.56 3.10 -19.94
CA THR A 178 -5.44 3.79 -19.26
C THR A 178 -5.50 5.31 -19.35
N ALA A 179 -6.43 5.86 -20.12
CA ALA A 179 -6.65 7.29 -20.27
C ALA A 179 -7.77 7.84 -19.37
N ASP A 180 -8.57 6.95 -18.77
CA ASP A 180 -9.61 7.32 -17.80
C ASP A 180 -9.01 7.62 -16.45
#